data_6e68ce5963efa11b4b9efbc61c509027
#
_entry.id   6e68ce5963efa11b4b9efbc61c509027
#
_cell.length_a   1.000
_cell.length_b   1.000
_cell.length_c   1.000
_cell.angle_alpha   90.00
_cell.angle_beta   90.00
_cell.angle_gamma   90.00
#
_symmetry.space_group_name_H-M   'P 1'
#
loop_
_entity.id
_entity.type
_entity.pdbx_description
1 polymer ?
#
loop_
_entity_poly.entity_id
_entity_poly.type
_entity_poly.pdbx_seq_one_letter_code
_entity_poly.pdbx_strand_id
1 'polypeptide(L)'
;SDKEFDIKLLSEQVSNEAIKRERRGKSSYFIYDDFNFNSNQYLVQKIDYKLSNTSFLNFFNSNGQGLLDVIDNWVTSDTRKSLYIDVSKIGTTDEIGGMIIDLITNHLINYNKDKINPFIIFVDEVHRYTKSNTNDGISFYTGLNSIAREGRKKGIFLFLTTQNPNDVDKVLLGQIGTLFVHRLTAPNELKSIQNHLSENQVNQ
;
A
#
# COMPACT_ATOMS: atom_id res chain seq x y z
N SER A 1 0.20 -25.68 -4.08
CA SER A 1 -0.74 -25.71 -2.94
C SER A 1 -0.42 -24.53 -2.07
N ASP A 2 -1.31 -23.58 -2.04
CA ASP A 2 -1.24 -22.44 -1.17
C ASP A 2 -1.31 -22.97 0.27
N LYS A 3 -0.16 -22.97 0.94
CA LYS A 3 -0.11 -23.31 2.34
C LYS A 3 -0.68 -22.10 3.07
N GLU A 4 -1.75 -22.31 3.81
CA GLU A 4 -2.22 -21.30 4.77
C GLU A 4 -1.05 -20.92 5.67
N PHE A 5 -0.74 -19.64 5.72
CA PHE A 5 0.31 -19.09 6.55
C PHE A 5 -0.32 -18.42 7.78
N ASP A 6 0.05 -18.88 8.97
CA ASP A 6 -0.35 -18.20 10.20
C ASP A 6 0.56 -17.00 10.43
N ILE A 7 0.01 -15.80 10.28
CA ILE A 7 0.75 -14.55 10.45
C ILE A 7 1.37 -14.40 11.84
N LYS A 8 0.83 -15.08 12.85
CA LYS A 8 1.40 -15.06 14.21
C LYS A 8 2.75 -15.74 14.30
N LEU A 9 3.08 -16.61 13.35
CA LEU A 9 4.38 -17.28 13.27
C LEU A 9 5.44 -16.47 12.51
N LEU A 10 5.09 -15.29 12.00
CA LEU A 10 5.99 -14.48 11.16
C LEU A 10 7.26 -14.06 11.90
N SER A 11 7.16 -13.62 13.15
CA SER A 11 8.32 -13.22 13.94
C SER A 11 9.25 -14.41 14.22
N GLU A 12 8.69 -15.59 14.50
CA GLU A 12 9.44 -16.82 14.67
C GLU A 12 10.15 -17.22 13.38
N GLN A 13 9.47 -17.15 12.23
CA GLN A 13 10.07 -17.45 10.95
C GLN A 13 11.26 -16.53 10.65
N VAL A 14 11.11 -15.22 10.84
CA VAL A 14 12.19 -14.25 10.63
C VAL A 14 13.37 -14.53 11.57
N SER A 15 13.12 -14.90 12.83
CA SER A 15 14.18 -15.31 13.76
C SER A 15 14.90 -16.57 13.28
N ASN A 16 14.16 -17.55 12.74
CA ASN A 16 14.71 -18.80 12.24
C ASN A 16 15.53 -18.63 10.96
N GLU A 17 15.30 -17.60 10.15
CA GLU A 17 16.13 -17.28 8.98
C GLU A 17 17.57 -16.89 9.34
N ALA A 18 17.84 -16.51 10.59
CA ALA A 18 19.19 -16.28 11.08
C ALA A 18 19.96 -17.57 11.38
N ILE A 19 19.30 -18.74 11.24
CA ILE A 19 19.93 -20.04 11.48
C ILE A 19 20.58 -20.54 10.20
N LYS A 20 21.89 -20.79 10.25
CA LYS A 20 22.62 -21.38 9.15
C LYS A 20 23.18 -22.76 9.49
N ARG A 21 23.34 -23.61 8.48
CA ARG A 21 23.94 -24.92 8.62
C ARG A 21 25.44 -24.81 8.38
N GLU A 22 26.23 -25.14 9.38
CA GLU A 22 27.69 -25.21 9.27
C GLU A 22 28.16 -26.66 9.26
N ARG A 23 29.11 -26.99 8.40
CA ARG A 23 29.75 -28.31 8.35
C ARG A 23 31.11 -28.24 9.04
N ARG A 24 31.32 -29.13 10.04
CA ARG A 24 32.64 -29.37 10.63
C ARG A 24 32.98 -30.85 10.46
N GLY A 25 33.83 -31.14 9.48
CA GLY A 25 34.19 -32.52 9.13
C GLY A 25 32.98 -33.33 8.58
N LYS A 26 32.65 -34.46 9.20
CA LYS A 26 31.50 -35.31 8.84
C LYS A 26 30.18 -34.88 9.47
N SER A 27 30.21 -33.99 10.44
CA SER A 27 29.02 -33.53 11.17
C SER A 27 28.56 -32.18 10.67
N SER A 28 27.24 -31.93 10.75
CA SER A 28 26.66 -30.63 10.46
C SER A 28 25.88 -30.13 11.67
N TYR A 29 26.04 -28.86 11.98
CA TYR A 29 25.41 -28.18 13.10
C TYR A 29 24.59 -27.00 12.58
N PHE A 30 23.50 -26.67 13.29
CA PHE A 30 22.77 -25.43 13.09
C PHE A 30 23.30 -24.42 14.07
N ILE A 31 23.73 -23.28 13.57
CA ILE A 31 24.24 -22.17 14.38
C ILE A 31 23.53 -20.89 14.00
N TYR A 32 23.40 -19.98 14.95
CA TYR A 32 22.96 -18.62 14.63
C TYR A 32 24.08 -17.89 13.89
N ASP A 33 23.69 -17.14 12.86
CA ASP A 33 24.52 -16.11 12.28
C ASP A 33 24.31 -14.84 13.10
N ASP A 34 25.29 -14.46 13.93
CA ASP A 34 25.15 -13.35 14.87
C ASP A 34 24.80 -12.03 14.16
N PHE A 35 25.34 -11.79 12.97
CA PHE A 35 25.03 -10.59 12.22
C PHE A 35 23.57 -10.58 11.74
N ASN A 36 23.13 -11.65 11.11
CA ASN A 36 21.74 -11.78 10.66
C ASN A 36 20.77 -11.83 11.83
N PHE A 37 21.13 -12.51 12.92
CA PHE A 37 20.31 -12.55 14.13
C PHE A 37 20.08 -11.15 14.71
N ASN A 38 21.15 -10.37 14.89
CA ASN A 38 21.04 -9.02 15.42
C ASN A 38 20.27 -8.08 14.48
N SER A 39 20.48 -8.21 13.16
CA SER A 39 19.74 -7.45 12.17
C SER A 39 18.25 -7.80 12.16
N ASN A 40 17.92 -9.08 12.31
CA ASN A 40 16.55 -9.57 12.32
C ASN A 40 15.80 -9.19 13.61
N GLN A 41 16.49 -9.01 14.74
CA GLN A 41 15.86 -8.61 16.01
C GLN A 41 15.04 -7.32 15.91
N TYR A 42 15.54 -6.33 15.18
CA TYR A 42 14.80 -5.09 14.95
C TYR A 42 13.51 -5.34 14.16
N LEU A 43 13.58 -6.18 13.11
CA LEU A 43 12.41 -6.56 12.32
C LEU A 43 11.43 -7.38 13.15
N VAL A 44 11.91 -8.34 13.94
CA VAL A 44 11.09 -9.14 14.85
C VAL A 44 10.32 -8.26 15.82
N GLN A 45 10.99 -7.30 16.49
CA GLN A 45 10.32 -6.36 17.39
C GLN A 45 9.24 -5.53 16.69
N LYS A 46 9.48 -5.08 15.45
CA LYS A 46 8.46 -4.38 14.67
C LYS A 46 7.27 -5.27 14.32
N ILE A 47 7.53 -6.51 13.93
CA ILE A 47 6.49 -7.50 13.64
C ILE A 47 5.66 -7.76 14.89
N ASP A 48 6.29 -8.04 16.02
CA ASP A 48 5.62 -8.31 17.30
C ASP A 48 4.78 -7.12 17.76
N TYR A 49 5.29 -5.90 17.58
CA TYR A 49 4.51 -4.68 17.85
C TYR A 49 3.27 -4.58 16.95
N LYS A 50 3.40 -4.84 15.66
CA LYS A 50 2.24 -4.83 14.74
C LYS A 50 1.27 -5.97 15.03
N LEU A 51 1.76 -7.16 15.37
CA LEU A 51 0.94 -8.32 15.71
C LEU A 51 0.25 -8.18 17.09
N SER A 52 0.72 -7.30 17.97
CA SER A 52 0.02 -6.97 19.21
C SER A 52 -1.27 -6.15 18.98
N ASN A 53 -1.42 -5.55 17.80
CA ASN A 53 -2.62 -4.80 17.44
C ASN A 53 -3.76 -5.73 17.05
N THR A 54 -4.82 -5.75 17.86
CA THR A 54 -5.98 -6.62 17.63
C THR A 54 -6.69 -6.32 16.30
N SER A 55 -6.77 -5.07 15.89
CA SER A 55 -7.40 -4.67 14.61
C SER A 55 -6.60 -5.22 13.42
N PHE A 56 -5.26 -5.18 13.51
CA PHE A 56 -4.38 -5.77 12.52
C PHE A 56 -4.58 -7.29 12.41
N LEU A 57 -4.57 -7.99 13.54
CA LEU A 57 -4.78 -9.44 13.56
C LEU A 57 -6.15 -9.84 13.02
N ASN A 58 -7.20 -9.10 13.36
CA ASN A 58 -8.55 -9.39 12.89
C ASN A 58 -8.68 -9.24 11.37
N PHE A 59 -7.91 -8.35 10.76
CA PHE A 59 -7.88 -8.21 9.31
C PHE A 59 -7.34 -9.48 8.63
N PHE A 60 -6.33 -10.13 9.20
CA PHE A 60 -5.74 -11.36 8.64
C PHE A 60 -6.45 -12.66 9.06
N ASN A 61 -7.21 -12.64 10.15
CA ASN A 61 -7.90 -13.82 10.69
C ASN A 61 -9.35 -13.97 10.20
N SER A 62 -9.76 -13.27 9.13
CA SER A 62 -11.09 -13.43 8.61
C SER A 62 -11.22 -14.78 7.89
N ASN A 63 -12.21 -15.60 8.31
CA ASN A 63 -12.61 -16.84 7.62
C ASN A 63 -13.44 -16.57 6.35
N GLY A 64 -13.38 -15.35 5.83
CA GLY A 64 -14.14 -14.91 4.67
C GLY A 64 -13.38 -15.11 3.35
N GLN A 65 -14.01 -14.69 2.26
CA GLN A 65 -13.36 -14.60 0.96
C GLN A 65 -12.18 -13.61 1.02
N GLY A 66 -11.06 -13.96 0.42
CA GLY A 66 -9.88 -13.09 0.39
C GLY A 66 -10.17 -11.77 -0.33
N LEU A 67 -9.57 -10.67 0.15
CA LEU A 67 -9.76 -9.34 -0.44
C LEU A 67 -9.46 -9.31 -1.94
N LEU A 68 -8.36 -9.94 -2.35
CA LEU A 68 -7.95 -9.99 -3.76
C LEU A 68 -8.93 -10.83 -4.59
N ASP A 69 -9.49 -11.91 -4.04
CA ASP A 69 -10.50 -12.73 -4.71
C ASP A 69 -11.78 -11.92 -4.95
N VAL A 70 -12.19 -11.09 -3.97
CA VAL A 70 -13.33 -10.18 -4.13
C VAL A 70 -13.08 -9.20 -5.26
N ILE A 71 -11.88 -8.63 -5.34
CA ILE A 71 -11.49 -7.69 -6.38
C ILE A 71 -11.45 -8.38 -7.75
N ASP A 72 -10.87 -9.55 -7.85
CA ASP A 72 -10.77 -10.33 -9.08
C ASP A 72 -12.16 -10.66 -9.62
N ASN A 73 -13.05 -11.14 -8.76
CA ASN A 73 -14.43 -11.41 -9.12
C ASN A 73 -15.18 -10.14 -9.58
N TRP A 74 -14.90 -9.01 -8.91
CA TRP A 74 -15.51 -7.73 -9.28
C TRP A 74 -15.00 -7.23 -10.63
N VAL A 75 -13.68 -7.25 -10.86
CA VAL A 75 -13.06 -6.77 -12.12
C VAL A 75 -13.51 -7.58 -13.33
N THR A 76 -13.73 -8.88 -13.14
CA THR A 76 -14.13 -9.80 -14.22
C THR A 76 -15.63 -9.92 -14.44
N SER A 77 -16.45 -9.33 -13.58
CA SER A 77 -17.91 -9.38 -13.70
C SER A 77 -18.41 -8.49 -14.83
N ASP A 78 -19.25 -9.03 -15.70
CA ASP A 78 -19.90 -8.27 -16.78
C ASP A 78 -20.98 -7.30 -16.26
N THR A 79 -21.56 -7.63 -15.09
CA THR A 79 -22.64 -6.84 -14.46
C THR A 79 -22.15 -6.16 -13.18
N ARG A 80 -20.88 -5.82 -13.12
CA ARG A 80 -20.29 -5.24 -11.92
C ARG A 80 -20.94 -3.94 -11.51
N LYS A 81 -21.24 -3.86 -10.24
CA LYS A 81 -21.64 -2.64 -9.53
C LYS A 81 -20.42 -1.96 -8.95
N SER A 82 -20.58 -0.78 -8.37
CA SER A 82 -19.50 -0.15 -7.62
C SER A 82 -19.09 -1.02 -6.43
N LEU A 83 -17.80 -1.18 -6.23
CA LEU A 83 -17.22 -1.82 -5.05
C LEU A 83 -16.79 -0.72 -4.07
N TYR A 84 -17.26 -0.80 -2.84
CA TYR A 84 -16.89 0.10 -1.76
C TYR A 84 -16.08 -0.66 -0.71
N ILE A 85 -14.89 -0.14 -0.40
CA ILE A 85 -13.98 -0.71 0.60
C ILE A 85 -13.78 0.32 1.70
N ASP A 86 -14.32 0.05 2.89
CA ASP A 86 -14.19 0.92 4.04
C ASP A 86 -12.90 0.60 4.80
N VAL A 87 -11.90 1.45 4.64
CA VAL A 87 -10.62 1.37 5.37
C VAL A 87 -10.59 2.29 6.61
N SER A 88 -11.66 3.03 6.89
CA SER A 88 -11.70 4.02 7.97
C SER A 88 -11.62 3.40 9.37
N LYS A 89 -12.08 2.18 9.50
CA LYS A 89 -12.06 1.42 10.77
C LYS A 89 -10.75 0.68 11.03
N ILE A 90 -9.88 0.63 10.03
CA ILE A 90 -8.58 0.00 10.13
C ILE A 90 -7.61 1.10 10.53
N GLY A 91 -7.12 1.09 11.76
CA GLY A 91 -6.42 2.16 12.47
C GLY A 91 -5.59 3.09 11.57
N THR A 92 -5.88 4.38 11.63
CA THR A 92 -5.16 5.42 10.85
C THR A 92 -3.72 5.62 11.32
N THR A 93 -3.39 5.17 12.53
CA THR A 93 -2.06 5.28 13.13
C THR A 93 -1.11 4.17 12.68
N ASP A 94 -1.63 3.08 12.14
CA ASP A 94 -0.86 1.84 11.91
C ASP A 94 -0.48 1.60 10.45
N GLU A 95 -0.68 2.59 9.58
CA GLU A 95 -0.36 2.51 8.14
C GLU A 95 -1.09 1.38 7.38
N ILE A 96 -1.97 0.65 8.04
CA ILE A 96 -2.67 -0.52 7.46
C ILE A 96 -3.55 -0.09 6.29
N GLY A 97 -4.22 1.05 6.40
CA GLY A 97 -5.02 1.60 5.30
C GLY A 97 -4.19 1.83 4.04
N GLY A 98 -2.98 2.38 4.21
CA GLY A 98 -2.02 2.55 3.12
C GLY A 98 -1.57 1.22 2.52
N MET A 99 -1.24 0.23 3.37
CA MET A 99 -0.88 -1.12 2.91
C MET A 99 -1.99 -1.77 2.07
N ILE A 100 -3.25 -1.64 2.49
CA ILE A 100 -4.39 -2.22 1.76
C ILE A 100 -4.54 -1.55 0.41
N ILE A 101 -4.48 -0.22 0.36
CA ILE A 101 -4.58 0.53 -0.89
C ILE A 101 -3.42 0.14 -1.81
N ASP A 102 -2.20 0.04 -1.28
CA ASP A 102 -1.03 -0.35 -2.06
C ASP A 102 -1.13 -1.79 -2.57
N LEU A 103 -1.60 -2.72 -1.74
CA LEU A 103 -1.85 -4.11 -2.13
C LEU A 103 -2.87 -4.20 -3.28
N ILE A 104 -4.00 -3.52 -3.15
CA ILE A 104 -5.06 -3.50 -4.17
C ILE A 104 -4.56 -2.88 -5.46
N THR A 105 -3.91 -1.72 -5.37
CA THR A 105 -3.48 -0.97 -6.55
C THR A 105 -2.33 -1.66 -7.27
N ASN A 106 -1.40 -2.28 -6.56
CA ASN A 106 -0.36 -3.13 -7.16
C ASN A 106 -0.95 -4.39 -7.79
N HIS A 107 -1.94 -5.02 -7.16
CA HIS A 107 -2.63 -6.15 -7.73
C HIS A 107 -3.33 -5.78 -9.05
N LEU A 108 -4.07 -4.69 -9.07
CA LEU A 108 -4.81 -4.21 -10.23
C LEU A 108 -3.89 -3.79 -11.39
N ILE A 109 -2.79 -3.07 -11.12
CA ILE A 109 -1.88 -2.65 -12.19
C ILE A 109 -1.13 -3.84 -12.81
N ASN A 110 -0.90 -4.90 -12.05
CA ASN A 110 -0.25 -6.11 -12.52
C ASN A 110 -1.24 -7.17 -13.03
N TYR A 111 -2.53 -6.84 -13.04
CA TYR A 111 -3.57 -7.76 -13.49
C TYR A 111 -3.45 -8.05 -14.99
N ASN A 112 -3.26 -9.33 -15.34
CA ASN A 112 -2.84 -9.78 -16.66
C ASN A 112 -3.99 -10.33 -17.52
N LYS A 113 -5.21 -9.82 -17.38
CA LYS A 113 -6.30 -10.25 -18.26
C LYS A 113 -6.47 -9.29 -19.45
N ASP A 114 -6.60 -9.87 -20.64
CA ASP A 114 -6.62 -9.18 -21.93
C ASP A 114 -7.80 -8.20 -22.14
N LYS A 115 -8.79 -8.20 -21.25
CA LYS A 115 -9.92 -7.26 -21.25
C LYS A 115 -10.37 -6.97 -19.82
N ILE A 116 -9.88 -5.90 -19.27
CA ILE A 116 -10.49 -5.25 -18.13
C ILE A 116 -11.46 -4.21 -18.67
N ASN A 117 -12.75 -4.30 -18.31
CA ASN A 117 -13.65 -3.18 -18.58
C ASN A 117 -13.15 -1.95 -17.81
N PRO A 118 -13.04 -0.77 -18.43
CA PRO A 118 -12.52 0.43 -17.78
C PRO A 118 -13.27 0.76 -16.49
N PHE A 119 -12.53 1.23 -15.48
CA PHE A 119 -13.10 1.65 -14.21
C PHE A 119 -12.29 2.77 -13.56
N ILE A 120 -12.88 3.41 -12.57
CA ILE A 120 -12.26 4.47 -11.79
C ILE A 120 -12.00 3.93 -10.38
N ILE A 121 -10.80 4.13 -9.88
CA ILE A 121 -10.47 4.00 -8.46
C ILE A 121 -10.64 5.37 -7.83
N PHE A 122 -11.57 5.48 -6.90
CA PHE A 122 -11.78 6.68 -6.11
C PHE A 122 -11.12 6.48 -4.74
N VAL A 123 -10.17 7.34 -4.39
CA VAL A 123 -9.51 7.34 -3.09
C VAL A 123 -9.81 8.64 -2.38
N ASP A 124 -10.59 8.56 -1.32
CA ASP A 124 -10.93 9.70 -0.49
C ASP A 124 -9.85 9.97 0.54
N GLU A 125 -9.53 11.26 0.75
CA GLU A 125 -8.50 11.72 1.71
C GLU A 125 -7.13 11.04 1.50
N VAL A 126 -6.68 10.98 0.25
CA VAL A 126 -5.46 10.25 -0.15
C VAL A 126 -4.22 10.60 0.67
N HIS A 127 -4.13 11.83 1.21
CA HIS A 127 -3.03 12.26 2.06
C HIS A 127 -2.85 11.40 3.32
N ARG A 128 -3.91 10.71 3.77
CA ARG A 128 -3.85 9.81 4.93
C ARG A 128 -3.06 8.53 4.64
N TYR A 129 -2.91 8.18 3.37
CA TYR A 129 -2.33 6.91 2.92
C TYR A 129 -1.01 7.07 2.17
N THR A 130 -0.64 8.30 1.82
CA THR A 130 0.57 8.58 1.03
C THR A 130 1.71 9.20 1.85
N LYS A 131 1.51 9.40 3.16
CA LYS A 131 2.60 9.85 4.03
C LYS A 131 3.70 8.79 4.05
N SER A 132 4.85 9.14 3.52
CA SER A 132 6.06 8.33 3.74
C SER A 132 6.52 8.54 5.17
N ASN A 133 6.50 7.49 5.99
CA ASN A 133 7.30 7.48 7.19
C ASN A 133 8.76 7.43 6.75
N THR A 134 9.38 8.60 6.65
CA THR A 134 10.76 8.78 6.19
C THR A 134 11.79 8.03 7.03
N ASN A 135 11.42 7.55 8.21
CA ASN A 135 12.30 6.84 9.13
C ASN A 135 12.53 5.38 8.76
N ASP A 136 11.65 4.75 8.00
CA ASP A 136 11.72 3.30 7.71
C ASP A 136 11.94 2.96 6.24
N GLY A 137 11.97 3.94 5.34
CA GLY A 137 12.21 3.71 3.91
C GLY A 137 11.09 2.95 3.16
N ILE A 138 10.01 2.60 3.84
CA ILE A 138 8.88 1.87 3.24
C ILE A 138 7.80 2.87 2.83
N SER A 139 7.46 2.87 1.56
CA SER A 139 6.35 3.68 1.03
C SER A 139 5.22 2.77 0.55
N PHE A 140 4.00 3.04 1.01
CA PHE A 140 2.79 2.26 0.68
C PHE A 140 1.95 2.91 -0.43
N TYR A 141 2.58 3.58 -1.39
CA TYR A 141 1.88 4.24 -2.49
C TYR A 141 2.48 3.93 -3.88
N THR A 142 3.26 2.88 -3.95
CA THR A 142 3.90 2.45 -5.20
C THR A 142 2.86 2.06 -6.24
N GLY A 143 1.80 1.38 -5.82
CA GLY A 143 0.68 0.99 -6.68
C GLY A 143 -0.12 2.18 -7.20
N LEU A 144 -0.42 3.18 -6.35
CA LEU A 144 -1.07 4.42 -6.77
C LEU A 144 -0.24 5.17 -7.80
N ASN A 145 1.07 5.32 -7.57
CA ASN A 145 1.98 5.95 -8.51
C ASN A 145 2.03 5.20 -9.84
N SER A 146 2.04 3.87 -9.81
CA SER A 146 2.04 3.04 -11.01
C SER A 146 0.75 3.20 -11.81
N ILE A 147 -0.40 3.24 -11.12
CA ILE A 147 -1.69 3.48 -11.79
C ILE A 147 -1.75 4.90 -12.35
N ALA A 148 -1.28 5.92 -11.64
CA ALA A 148 -1.26 7.29 -12.14
C ALA A 148 -0.44 7.42 -13.43
N ARG A 149 0.68 6.69 -13.55
CA ARG A 149 1.54 6.68 -14.75
C ARG A 149 0.99 5.85 -15.89
N GLU A 150 0.48 4.68 -15.62
CA GLU A 150 0.24 3.64 -16.63
C GLU A 150 -1.21 3.13 -16.68
N GLY A 151 -2.00 3.42 -15.64
CA GLY A 151 -3.36 2.89 -15.49
C GLY A 151 -4.25 3.19 -16.71
N ARG A 152 -4.12 4.38 -17.30
CA ARG A 152 -4.88 4.76 -18.50
C ARG A 152 -4.73 3.74 -19.65
N LYS A 153 -3.54 3.20 -19.84
CA LYS A 153 -3.27 2.19 -20.87
C LYS A 153 -3.99 0.88 -20.60
N LYS A 154 -4.30 0.62 -19.33
CA LYS A 154 -4.99 -0.57 -18.86
C LYS A 154 -6.48 -0.33 -18.58
N GLY A 155 -7.00 0.85 -18.86
CA GLY A 155 -8.39 1.20 -18.56
C GLY A 155 -8.66 1.50 -17.09
N ILE A 156 -7.61 1.77 -16.29
CA ILE A 156 -7.72 2.10 -14.87
C ILE A 156 -7.48 3.59 -14.70
N PHE A 157 -8.45 4.30 -14.13
CA PHE A 157 -8.38 5.74 -13.89
C PHE A 157 -8.39 6.02 -12.39
N LEU A 158 -7.69 7.08 -11.98
CA LEU A 158 -7.68 7.55 -10.59
C LEU A 158 -8.51 8.82 -10.44
N PHE A 159 -9.28 8.86 -9.38
CA PHE A 159 -9.88 10.06 -8.84
C PHE A 159 -9.51 10.15 -7.37
N LEU A 160 -8.77 11.19 -7.00
CA LEU A 160 -8.22 11.37 -5.67
C LEU A 160 -8.80 12.63 -5.04
N THR A 161 -9.17 12.56 -3.77
CA THR A 161 -9.51 13.75 -3.00
C THR A 161 -8.52 13.98 -1.87
N THR A 162 -8.33 15.23 -1.49
CA THR A 162 -7.55 15.59 -0.32
C THR A 162 -7.96 16.95 0.20
N GLN A 163 -7.97 17.12 1.51
CA GLN A 163 -8.06 18.41 2.17
C GLN A 163 -6.68 19.01 2.42
N ASN A 164 -5.62 18.21 2.37
CA ASN A 164 -4.26 18.66 2.60
C ASN A 164 -3.32 18.25 1.46
N PRO A 165 -3.20 19.04 0.39
CA PRO A 165 -2.37 18.72 -0.75
C PRO A 165 -0.87 18.68 -0.42
N ASN A 166 -0.42 19.35 0.65
CA ASN A 166 0.99 19.31 1.06
C ASN A 166 1.43 17.95 1.60
N ASP A 167 0.48 17.17 2.13
CA ASP A 167 0.74 15.83 2.68
C ASP A 167 0.61 14.72 1.63
N VAL A 168 0.21 15.06 0.40
CA VAL A 168 0.19 14.09 -0.71
C VAL A 168 1.58 13.98 -1.32
N ASP A 169 1.99 12.76 -1.64
CA ASP A 169 3.27 12.51 -2.28
C ASP A 169 3.43 13.32 -3.57
N LYS A 170 4.57 13.99 -3.72
CA LYS A 170 4.85 14.90 -4.84
C LYS A 170 4.93 14.18 -6.18
N VAL A 171 5.38 12.92 -6.17
CA VAL A 171 5.47 12.11 -7.39
C VAL A 171 4.07 11.76 -7.87
N LEU A 172 3.16 11.42 -6.96
CA LEU A 172 1.75 11.15 -7.26
C LEU A 172 1.06 12.41 -7.81
N LEU A 173 1.20 13.56 -7.13
CA LEU A 173 0.65 14.84 -7.60
C LEU A 173 1.15 15.22 -9.00
N GLY A 174 2.43 15.01 -9.27
CA GLY A 174 3.03 15.29 -10.57
C GLY A 174 2.51 14.43 -11.73
N GLN A 175 1.78 13.34 -11.45
CA GLN A 175 1.15 12.49 -12.46
C GLN A 175 -0.32 12.85 -12.71
N ILE A 176 -0.92 13.72 -11.89
CA ILE A 176 -2.32 14.11 -12.02
C ILE A 176 -2.48 15.11 -13.17
N GLY A 177 -3.25 14.73 -14.19
CA GLY A 177 -3.46 15.54 -15.38
C GLY A 177 -4.56 16.61 -15.23
N THR A 178 -5.47 16.45 -14.28
CA THR A 178 -6.59 17.38 -14.05
C THR A 178 -6.74 17.63 -12.56
N LEU A 179 -6.75 18.89 -12.17
CA LEU A 179 -6.88 19.31 -10.77
C LEU A 179 -8.12 20.17 -10.59
N PHE A 180 -8.99 19.78 -9.68
CA PHE A 180 -10.11 20.57 -9.22
C PHE A 180 -9.79 21.16 -7.85
N VAL A 181 -9.74 22.48 -7.76
CA VAL A 181 -9.43 23.18 -6.51
C VAL A 181 -10.68 23.87 -6.02
N HIS A 182 -11.11 23.54 -4.80
CA HIS A 182 -12.23 24.17 -4.15
C HIS A 182 -11.77 24.83 -2.85
N ARG A 183 -11.87 26.16 -2.79
CA ARG A 183 -11.64 27.03 -1.63
C ARG A 183 -10.44 26.61 -0.74
N LEU A 184 -9.27 26.95 -1.18
CA LEU A 184 -8.08 26.92 -0.33
C LEU A 184 -7.95 28.24 0.42
N THR A 185 -7.80 28.19 1.73
CA THR A 185 -7.72 29.38 2.58
C THR A 185 -6.32 29.59 3.14
N ALA A 186 -5.52 28.54 3.24
CA ALA A 186 -4.17 28.65 3.77
C ALA A 186 -3.17 29.04 2.68
N PRO A 187 -2.34 30.07 2.89
CA PRO A 187 -1.34 30.52 1.89
C PRO A 187 -0.36 29.42 1.47
N ASN A 188 -0.01 28.53 2.40
CA ASN A 188 0.91 27.41 2.12
C ASN A 188 0.31 26.36 1.17
N GLU A 189 -1.00 26.12 1.27
CA GLU A 189 -1.72 25.21 0.38
C GLU A 189 -1.81 25.78 -1.03
N LEU A 190 -2.14 27.08 -1.15
CA LEU A 190 -2.14 27.79 -2.42
C LEU A 190 -0.78 27.74 -3.10
N LYS A 191 0.30 27.99 -2.34
CA LYS A 191 1.66 27.95 -2.87
C LYS A 191 2.07 26.54 -3.32
N SER A 192 1.65 25.50 -2.62
CA SER A 192 1.91 24.13 -3.01
C SER A 192 1.26 23.79 -4.36
N ILE A 193 0.01 24.19 -4.56
CA ILE A 193 -0.70 23.95 -5.82
C ILE A 193 -0.11 24.80 -6.94
N GLN A 194 0.21 26.06 -6.70
CA GLN A 194 0.85 26.92 -7.69
C GLN A 194 2.18 26.34 -8.21
N ASN A 195 2.95 25.68 -7.35
CA ASN A 195 4.21 25.03 -7.74
C ASN A 195 3.99 23.81 -8.67
N HIS A 196 2.80 23.25 -8.70
CA HIS A 196 2.44 22.11 -9.56
C HIS A 196 1.72 22.53 -10.85
N LEU A 197 1.25 23.75 -10.93
CA LEU A 197 0.60 24.31 -12.12
C LEU A 197 1.64 25.07 -12.96
N SER A 198 1.60 24.87 -14.28
CA SER A 198 2.38 25.72 -15.18
C SER A 198 1.86 27.16 -15.13
N GLU A 199 2.73 28.17 -15.40
CA GLU A 199 2.34 29.58 -15.41
C GLU A 199 1.12 29.87 -16.29
N ASN A 200 0.93 29.10 -17.37
CA ASN A 200 -0.22 29.23 -18.28
C ASN A 200 -1.55 28.65 -17.72
N GLN A 201 -1.50 27.88 -16.63
CA GLN A 201 -2.69 27.30 -16.00
C GLN A 201 -3.20 28.10 -14.82
N VAL A 202 -2.37 29.00 -14.27
CA VAL A 202 -2.72 29.85 -13.12
C VAL A 202 -3.57 31.07 -13.54
N ASN A 203 -3.58 31.42 -14.82
CA ASN A 203 -4.26 32.60 -15.36
C ASN A 203 -5.61 32.33 -16.03
N GLN A 204 -6.16 31.13 -15.88
CA GLN A 204 -7.51 30.75 -16.29
C GLN A 204 -8.41 30.56 -15.05
#